data_24398534741203ef68181fcbf4758147
#
_entry.id   24398534741203ef68181fcbf4758147
#
_cell.length_a   1.000
_cell.length_b   1.000
_cell.length_c   1.000
_cell.angle_alpha   90.00
_cell.angle_beta   90.00
_cell.angle_gamma   90.00
#
_symmetry.space_group_name_H-M   'P 1'
#
loop_
_entity.id
_entity.type
_entity.pdbx_description
1 polymer ?
#
loop_
_entity_poly.entity_id
_entity_poly.type
_entity_poly.pdbx_seq_one_letter_code
_entity_poly.pdbx_strand_id
1 'polypeptide(L)'
;MTVCRAQASYRSELTSIIFVLIMQKKLIQTIGVVWTIAYATLIVWVYATEPRSLKEVATNTQVAAGVYEINQEKFSNGLALFRREQFRAARDEWAGADPAQKDPRTQFYIAYAFYREGWGRVYYDKELFKQGLEVVTRAIALAPNGTLSVDDADLQMHSAAELKAELEQGAERSWSDLNPMKMFRTRK
;
A
#
# COMPACT_ATOMS: atom_id res chain seq x y z
N MET A 1 -29.71 -24.37 74.93
CA MET A 1 -28.46 -24.44 74.15
C MET A 1 -28.65 -24.54 72.65
N THR A 2 -29.83 -24.59 72.11
CA THR A 2 -30.12 -24.79 70.64
C THR A 2 -30.11 -23.51 69.80
N VAL A 3 -30.38 -22.36 70.40
CA VAL A 3 -30.47 -21.07 69.63
C VAL A 3 -29.12 -20.52 69.19
N CYS A 4 -28.02 -20.74 69.93
CA CYS A 4 -26.67 -20.26 69.61
C CYS A 4 -26.04 -20.97 68.39
N ARG A 5 -26.44 -22.20 68.12
CA ARG A 5 -25.91 -23.01 67.00
C ARG A 5 -26.53 -22.58 65.66
N ALA A 6 -27.80 -22.17 65.64
CA ALA A 6 -28.49 -21.71 64.46
C ALA A 6 -27.95 -20.32 63.97
N GLN A 7 -27.60 -19.44 64.92
CA GLN A 7 -27.01 -18.12 64.55
C GLN A 7 -25.61 -18.23 63.97
N ALA A 8 -24.80 -19.17 64.39
CA ALA A 8 -23.45 -19.38 63.87
C ALA A 8 -23.49 -19.94 62.42
N SER A 9 -24.40 -20.86 62.14
CA SER A 9 -24.61 -21.42 60.79
C SER A 9 -25.09 -20.34 59.79
N TYR A 10 -26.04 -19.50 60.20
CA TYR A 10 -26.57 -18.45 59.35
C TYR A 10 -25.50 -17.37 59.00
N ARG A 11 -24.61 -17.09 59.94
CA ARG A 11 -23.50 -16.14 59.74
C ARG A 11 -22.46 -16.66 58.76
N SER A 12 -22.18 -17.96 58.76
CA SER A 12 -21.21 -18.57 57.83
C SER A 12 -21.74 -18.61 56.40
N GLU A 13 -23.04 -18.85 56.22
CA GLU A 13 -23.66 -18.79 54.90
C GLU A 13 -23.71 -17.39 54.32
N LEU A 14 -24.06 -16.38 55.14
CA LEU A 14 -24.05 -14.98 54.68
C LEU A 14 -22.66 -14.50 54.26
N THR A 15 -21.60 -14.90 54.98
CA THR A 15 -20.22 -14.54 54.62
C THR A 15 -19.78 -15.20 53.31
N SER A 16 -20.17 -16.42 53.04
CA SER A 16 -19.87 -17.12 51.78
C SER A 16 -20.61 -16.48 50.59
N ILE A 17 -21.87 -16.10 50.76
CA ILE A 17 -22.66 -15.42 49.71
C ILE A 17 -22.07 -14.04 49.41
N ILE A 18 -21.70 -13.27 50.43
CA ILE A 18 -21.07 -11.94 50.25
C ILE A 18 -19.72 -12.08 49.57
N PHE A 19 -18.92 -13.08 49.91
CA PHE A 19 -17.62 -13.36 49.29
C PHE A 19 -17.76 -13.72 47.81
N VAL A 20 -18.74 -14.54 47.43
CA VAL A 20 -19.04 -14.91 46.06
C VAL A 20 -19.51 -13.68 45.25
N LEU A 21 -20.37 -12.85 45.83
CA LEU A 21 -20.85 -11.61 45.17
C LEU A 21 -19.70 -10.61 44.92
N ILE A 22 -18.76 -10.49 45.88
CA ILE A 22 -17.60 -9.60 45.73
C ILE A 22 -16.64 -10.14 44.67
N MET A 23 -16.43 -11.45 44.60
CA MET A 23 -15.61 -12.07 43.55
C MET A 23 -16.23 -11.89 42.17
N GLN A 24 -17.55 -12.05 42.04
CA GLN A 24 -18.24 -11.83 40.77
C GLN A 24 -18.16 -10.37 40.31
N LYS A 25 -18.28 -9.40 41.21
CA LYS A 25 -18.09 -7.96 40.86
C LYS A 25 -16.67 -7.68 40.37
N LYS A 26 -15.65 -8.23 41.04
CA LYS A 26 -14.26 -8.05 40.60
C LYS A 26 -14.00 -8.72 39.25
N LEU A 27 -14.53 -9.90 39.00
CA LEU A 27 -14.45 -10.63 37.74
C LEU A 27 -15.09 -9.83 36.59
N ILE A 28 -16.27 -9.26 36.80
CA ILE A 28 -16.96 -8.45 35.78
C ILE A 28 -16.17 -7.18 35.50
N GLN A 29 -15.61 -6.53 36.52
CA GLN A 29 -14.77 -5.35 36.35
C GLN A 29 -13.46 -5.66 35.57
N THR A 30 -12.79 -6.76 35.90
CA THR A 30 -11.57 -7.15 35.18
C THR A 30 -11.84 -7.51 33.72
N ILE A 31 -12.94 -8.22 33.44
CA ILE A 31 -13.35 -8.55 32.08
C ILE A 31 -13.65 -7.26 31.30
N GLY A 32 -14.37 -6.30 31.90
CA GLY A 32 -14.67 -5.01 31.27
C GLY A 32 -13.42 -4.20 30.93
N VAL A 33 -12.44 -4.15 31.85
CA VAL A 33 -11.18 -3.44 31.62
C VAL A 33 -10.34 -4.12 30.52
N VAL A 34 -10.25 -5.46 30.54
CA VAL A 34 -9.54 -6.20 29.48
C VAL A 34 -10.18 -5.95 28.11
N TRP A 35 -11.51 -5.96 28.05
CA TRP A 35 -12.24 -5.71 26.80
C TRP A 35 -12.02 -4.29 26.27
N THR A 36 -12.03 -3.29 27.13
CA THR A 36 -11.74 -1.88 26.73
C THR A 36 -10.32 -1.70 26.23
N ILE A 37 -9.34 -2.34 26.88
CA ILE A 37 -7.94 -2.31 26.42
C ILE A 37 -7.80 -3.00 25.07
N ALA A 38 -8.42 -4.16 24.88
CA ALA A 38 -8.41 -4.89 23.62
C ALA A 38 -9.03 -4.06 22.48
N TYR A 39 -10.16 -3.39 22.76
CA TYR A 39 -10.82 -2.52 21.78
C TYR A 39 -9.99 -1.27 21.48
N ALA A 40 -9.39 -0.64 22.48
CA ALA A 40 -8.51 0.51 22.26
C ALA A 40 -7.27 0.12 21.44
N THR A 41 -6.68 -1.06 21.70
CA THR A 41 -5.54 -1.58 20.94
C THR A 41 -5.94 -1.85 19.49
N LEU A 42 -7.14 -2.40 19.27
CA LEU A 42 -7.66 -2.64 17.91
C LEU A 42 -7.88 -1.32 17.15
N ILE A 43 -8.42 -0.29 17.80
CA ILE A 43 -8.57 1.04 17.19
C ILE A 43 -7.21 1.62 16.81
N VAL A 44 -6.23 1.60 17.74
CA VAL A 44 -4.87 2.09 17.49
C VAL A 44 -4.22 1.31 16.34
N TRP A 45 -4.40 0.00 16.30
CA TRP A 45 -3.89 -0.84 15.22
C TRP A 45 -4.52 -0.49 13.88
N VAL A 46 -5.84 -0.29 13.82
CA VAL A 46 -6.56 0.13 12.61
C VAL A 46 -6.08 1.51 12.15
N TYR A 47 -5.87 2.46 13.06
CA TYR A 47 -5.34 3.78 12.71
C TYR A 47 -3.85 3.73 12.30
N ALA A 48 -3.06 2.84 12.89
CA ALA A 48 -1.64 2.69 12.57
C ALA A 48 -1.40 2.01 11.21
N THR A 49 -2.33 1.14 10.79
CA THR A 49 -2.28 0.48 9.47
C THR A 49 -2.87 1.34 8.35
N GLU A 50 -3.50 2.50 8.72
CA GLU A 50 -4.12 3.46 7.79
C GLU A 50 -4.69 2.82 6.51
N PRO A 51 -5.79 2.08 6.55
CA PRO A 51 -6.52 1.77 5.34
C PRO A 51 -7.12 3.09 4.83
N ARG A 52 -6.42 3.72 3.88
CA ARG A 52 -6.74 5.07 3.35
C ARG A 52 -8.14 5.18 2.76
N SER A 53 -8.82 4.07 2.55
CA SER A 53 -10.25 4.04 2.19
C SER A 53 -10.87 2.65 2.33
N LEU A 54 -12.19 2.57 2.51
CA LEU A 54 -12.96 1.31 2.45
C LEU A 54 -12.79 0.60 1.08
N LYS A 55 -12.46 1.34 0.02
CA LYS A 55 -12.13 0.79 -1.29
C LYS A 55 -10.85 -0.04 -1.26
N GLU A 56 -9.85 0.39 -0.52
CA GLU A 56 -8.57 -0.34 -0.38
C GLU A 56 -8.76 -1.67 0.35
N VAL A 57 -9.60 -1.69 1.39
CA VAL A 57 -9.97 -2.93 2.09
C VAL A 57 -10.71 -3.89 1.16
N ALA A 58 -11.68 -3.38 0.37
CA ALA A 58 -12.41 -4.19 -0.60
C ALA A 58 -11.47 -4.73 -1.69
N THR A 59 -10.55 -3.92 -2.20
CA THR A 59 -9.57 -4.31 -3.22
C THR A 59 -8.61 -5.39 -2.71
N ASN A 60 -8.12 -5.25 -1.48
CA ASN A 60 -7.25 -6.26 -0.86
C ASN A 60 -7.98 -7.60 -0.69
N THR A 61 -9.27 -7.58 -0.40
CA THR A 61 -10.10 -8.79 -0.32
C THR A 61 -10.28 -9.43 -1.70
N GLN A 62 -10.45 -8.65 -2.77
CA GLN A 62 -10.54 -9.14 -4.15
C GLN A 62 -9.22 -9.77 -4.61
N VAL A 63 -8.08 -9.15 -4.28
CA VAL A 63 -6.76 -9.72 -4.56
C VAL A 63 -6.55 -11.05 -3.85
N ALA A 64 -6.95 -11.14 -2.58
CA ALA A 64 -6.86 -12.39 -1.81
C ALA A 64 -7.76 -13.50 -2.37
N ALA A 65 -8.89 -13.14 -3.00
CA ALA A 65 -9.80 -14.07 -3.68
C ALA A 65 -9.36 -14.42 -5.12
N GLY A 66 -8.27 -13.84 -5.65
CA GLY A 66 -7.78 -14.06 -7.02
C GLY A 66 -8.67 -13.46 -8.12
N VAL A 67 -9.56 -12.54 -7.77
CA VAL A 67 -10.53 -11.89 -8.68
C VAL A 67 -10.21 -10.40 -8.87
N TYR A 68 -8.95 -10.01 -8.62
CA TYR A 68 -8.55 -8.62 -8.76
C TYR A 68 -8.53 -8.18 -10.22
N GLU A 69 -9.29 -7.16 -10.55
CA GLU A 69 -9.34 -6.53 -11.85
C GLU A 69 -9.13 -5.01 -11.70
N ILE A 70 -8.33 -4.42 -12.57
CA ILE A 70 -8.07 -2.98 -12.58
C ILE A 70 -9.27 -2.19 -13.10
N ASN A 71 -9.37 -0.93 -12.69
CA ASN A 71 -10.37 -0.02 -13.24
C ASN A 71 -9.95 0.45 -14.65
N GLN A 72 -10.55 -0.13 -15.69
CA GLN A 72 -10.22 0.14 -17.09
C GLN A 72 -10.52 1.58 -17.51
N GLU A 73 -11.55 2.22 -16.95
CA GLU A 73 -11.89 3.61 -17.25
C GLU A 73 -10.75 4.54 -16.78
N LYS A 74 -10.31 4.39 -15.54
CA LYS A 74 -9.19 5.18 -15.02
C LYS A 74 -7.88 4.87 -15.74
N PHE A 75 -7.67 3.62 -16.12
CA PHE A 75 -6.49 3.24 -16.91
C PHE A 75 -6.48 3.99 -18.25
N SER A 76 -7.60 4.04 -18.96
CA SER A 76 -7.71 4.74 -20.24
C SER A 76 -7.58 6.26 -20.10
N ASN A 77 -8.11 6.83 -19.02
CA ASN A 77 -7.92 8.25 -18.70
C ASN A 77 -6.45 8.57 -18.46
N GLY A 78 -5.73 7.72 -17.73
CA GLY A 78 -4.29 7.83 -17.55
C GLY A 78 -3.52 7.83 -18.89
N LEU A 79 -3.87 6.96 -19.85
CA LEU A 79 -3.28 6.95 -21.18
C LEU A 79 -3.53 8.27 -21.94
N ALA A 80 -4.76 8.81 -21.86
CA ALA A 80 -5.09 10.07 -22.49
C ALA A 80 -4.28 11.25 -21.91
N LEU A 81 -4.04 11.26 -20.61
CA LEU A 81 -3.21 12.27 -19.94
C LEU A 81 -1.73 12.10 -20.29
N PHE A 82 -1.24 10.87 -20.35
CA PHE A 82 0.13 10.54 -20.75
C PHE A 82 0.46 11.04 -22.17
N ARG A 83 -0.44 10.84 -23.13
CA ARG A 83 -0.32 11.36 -24.50
C ARG A 83 -0.24 12.88 -24.56
N ARG A 84 -0.81 13.56 -23.58
CA ARG A 84 -0.74 15.02 -23.40
C ARG A 84 0.48 15.48 -22.61
N GLU A 85 1.42 14.60 -22.33
CA GLU A 85 2.61 14.82 -21.49
C GLU A 85 2.29 15.28 -20.06
N GLN A 86 1.07 15.01 -19.57
CA GLN A 86 0.64 15.28 -18.19
C GLN A 86 0.99 14.09 -17.29
N PHE A 87 2.29 13.80 -17.16
CA PHE A 87 2.80 12.57 -16.56
C PHE A 87 2.38 12.38 -15.12
N ARG A 88 2.38 13.44 -14.32
CA ARG A 88 1.95 13.37 -12.92
C ARG A 88 0.48 13.00 -12.81
N ALA A 89 -0.40 13.67 -13.54
CA ALA A 89 -1.82 13.39 -13.54
C ALA A 89 -2.12 11.97 -14.08
N ALA A 90 -1.36 11.50 -15.09
CA ALA A 90 -1.46 10.14 -15.58
C ALA A 90 -1.13 9.10 -14.50
N ARG A 91 -0.06 9.34 -13.71
CA ARG A 91 0.29 8.45 -12.58
C ARG A 91 -0.79 8.42 -11.51
N ASP A 92 -1.40 9.57 -11.19
CA ASP A 92 -2.49 9.65 -10.21
C ASP A 92 -3.71 8.83 -10.66
N GLU A 93 -4.08 8.91 -11.95
CA GLU A 93 -5.16 8.09 -12.53
C GLU A 93 -4.82 6.60 -12.50
N TRP A 94 -3.60 6.21 -12.88
CA TRP A 94 -3.18 4.81 -12.85
C TRP A 94 -3.04 4.26 -11.44
N ALA A 95 -2.59 5.05 -10.47
CA ALA A 95 -2.62 4.66 -9.06
C ALA A 95 -4.06 4.42 -8.57
N GLY A 96 -5.01 5.21 -9.06
CA GLY A 96 -6.43 4.99 -8.81
C GLY A 96 -7.03 3.80 -9.60
N ALA A 97 -6.42 3.40 -10.72
CA ALA A 97 -6.82 2.23 -11.50
C ALA A 97 -6.36 0.92 -10.84
N ASP A 98 -5.15 0.91 -10.28
CA ASP A 98 -4.52 -0.23 -9.59
C ASP A 98 -4.16 0.12 -8.14
N PRO A 99 -5.14 0.32 -7.24
CA PRO A 99 -4.89 0.70 -5.86
C PRO A 99 -4.15 -0.38 -5.04
N ALA A 100 -4.24 -1.64 -5.44
CA ALA A 100 -3.50 -2.74 -4.82
C ALA A 100 -2.08 -2.89 -5.35
N GLN A 101 -1.71 -2.15 -6.41
CA GLN A 101 -0.40 -2.22 -7.07
C GLN A 101 -0.03 -3.66 -7.49
N LYS A 102 -1.00 -4.39 -8.05
CA LYS A 102 -0.88 -5.81 -8.42
C LYS A 102 -0.89 -6.05 -9.93
N ASP A 103 -1.25 -5.05 -10.73
CA ASP A 103 -1.21 -5.18 -12.18
C ASP A 103 0.17 -4.76 -12.73
N PRO A 104 0.97 -5.69 -13.29
CA PRO A 104 2.29 -5.40 -13.79
C PRO A 104 2.29 -4.37 -14.92
N ARG A 105 1.24 -4.38 -15.76
CA ARG A 105 1.12 -3.45 -16.88
C ARG A 105 0.91 -2.02 -16.39
N THR A 106 0.01 -1.81 -15.45
CA THR A 106 -0.23 -0.48 -14.85
C THR A 106 1.01 0.04 -14.15
N GLN A 107 1.71 -0.81 -13.38
CA GLN A 107 2.97 -0.43 -12.73
C GLN A 107 4.05 -0.05 -13.76
N PHE A 108 4.12 -0.72 -14.90
CA PHE A 108 5.04 -0.35 -15.97
C PHE A 108 4.75 1.06 -16.52
N TYR A 109 3.49 1.41 -16.80
CA TYR A 109 3.12 2.74 -17.27
C TYR A 109 3.44 3.84 -16.25
N ILE A 110 3.22 3.56 -14.96
CA ILE A 110 3.60 4.49 -13.88
C ILE A 110 5.12 4.73 -13.89
N ALA A 111 5.92 3.67 -13.99
CA ALA A 111 7.37 3.78 -14.08
C ALA A 111 7.83 4.54 -15.32
N TYR A 112 7.19 4.28 -16.46
CA TYR A 112 7.50 4.97 -17.71
C TYR A 112 7.17 6.47 -17.63
N ALA A 113 6.08 6.84 -16.96
CA ALA A 113 5.74 8.24 -16.74
C ALA A 113 6.76 8.96 -15.83
N PHE A 114 7.32 8.27 -14.81
CA PHE A 114 8.43 8.81 -14.03
C PHE A 114 9.67 9.04 -14.87
N TYR A 115 10.01 8.10 -15.75
CA TYR A 115 11.11 8.24 -16.69
C TYR A 115 10.91 9.45 -17.61
N ARG A 116 9.73 9.59 -18.22
CA ARG A 116 9.42 10.68 -19.14
C ARG A 116 9.44 12.06 -18.47
N GLU A 117 8.94 12.16 -17.25
CA GLU A 117 8.95 13.41 -16.47
C GLU A 117 10.36 13.73 -15.96
N GLY A 118 11.09 12.74 -15.49
CA GLY A 118 12.45 12.90 -14.98
C GLY A 118 13.50 13.23 -16.06
N TRP A 119 13.18 13.01 -17.33
CA TRP A 119 14.06 13.30 -18.45
C TRP A 119 14.07 14.80 -18.79
N GLY A 120 14.89 15.58 -18.08
CA GLY A 120 15.11 16.99 -18.38
C GLY A 120 15.99 17.21 -19.62
N ARG A 121 15.87 18.38 -20.27
CA ARG A 121 16.72 18.76 -21.39
C ARG A 121 18.16 19.06 -20.99
N VAL A 122 18.35 19.55 -19.76
CA VAL A 122 19.66 20.00 -19.26
C VAL A 122 20.19 19.04 -18.19
N TYR A 123 19.33 18.54 -17.33
CA TYR A 123 19.67 17.57 -16.28
C TYR A 123 18.50 16.62 -16.02
N TYR A 124 18.83 15.45 -15.47
CA TYR A 124 17.82 14.47 -15.07
C TYR A 124 17.38 14.73 -13.64
N ASP A 125 16.09 14.56 -13.37
CA ASP A 125 15.58 14.51 -12.01
C ASP A 125 15.79 13.10 -11.44
N LYS A 126 16.83 12.98 -10.60
CA LYS A 126 17.22 11.71 -10.02
C LYS A 126 16.19 11.11 -9.08
N GLU A 127 15.42 11.97 -8.41
CA GLU A 127 14.42 11.49 -7.49
C GLU A 127 13.27 10.83 -8.24
N LEU A 128 12.85 11.40 -9.37
CA LEU A 128 11.87 10.77 -10.25
C LEU A 128 12.42 9.47 -10.86
N PHE A 129 13.69 9.41 -11.22
CA PHE A 129 14.29 8.16 -11.70
C PHE A 129 14.37 7.07 -10.64
N LYS A 130 14.68 7.40 -9.38
CA LYS A 130 14.65 6.43 -8.28
C LYS A 130 13.24 5.90 -8.02
N GLN A 131 12.24 6.79 -8.00
CA GLN A 131 10.84 6.38 -7.87
C GLN A 131 10.42 5.48 -9.04
N GLY A 132 10.77 5.84 -10.26
CA GLY A 132 10.52 5.02 -11.44
C GLY A 132 11.19 3.64 -11.36
N LEU A 133 12.43 3.59 -10.84
CA LEU A 133 13.17 2.34 -10.66
C LEU A 133 12.52 1.41 -9.64
N GLU A 134 12.01 1.96 -8.53
CA GLU A 134 11.26 1.18 -7.55
C GLU A 134 10.00 0.57 -8.17
N VAL A 135 9.23 1.38 -8.91
CA VAL A 135 7.98 0.93 -9.53
C VAL A 135 8.22 -0.09 -10.65
N VAL A 136 9.23 0.10 -11.51
CA VAL A 136 9.54 -0.89 -12.57
C VAL A 136 10.05 -2.20 -12.00
N THR A 137 10.80 -2.14 -10.90
CA THR A 137 11.25 -3.36 -10.21
C THR A 137 10.05 -4.14 -9.65
N ARG A 138 9.06 -3.44 -9.12
CA ARG A 138 7.77 -4.03 -8.70
C ARG A 138 7.02 -4.63 -9.88
N ALA A 139 6.93 -3.93 -11.01
CA ALA A 139 6.29 -4.43 -12.23
C ALA A 139 6.93 -5.75 -12.71
N ILE A 140 8.25 -5.83 -12.69
CA ILE A 140 9.00 -7.06 -13.05
C ILE A 140 8.69 -8.20 -12.07
N ALA A 141 8.63 -7.90 -10.76
CA ALA A 141 8.34 -8.91 -9.74
C ALA A 141 6.91 -9.47 -9.83
N LEU A 142 5.97 -8.67 -10.33
CA LEU A 142 4.57 -9.06 -10.55
C LEU A 142 4.35 -9.81 -11.89
N ALA A 143 5.26 -9.62 -12.84
CA ALA A 143 5.14 -10.18 -14.17
C ALA A 143 5.38 -11.70 -14.16
N PRO A 144 4.65 -12.49 -14.97
CA PRO A 144 4.93 -13.90 -15.17
C PRO A 144 6.37 -14.11 -15.63
N ASN A 145 7.09 -15.00 -14.96
CA ASN A 145 8.50 -15.32 -15.24
C ASN A 145 9.47 -14.11 -15.15
N GLY A 146 9.07 -13.01 -14.47
CA GLY A 146 9.90 -11.82 -14.37
C GLY A 146 10.13 -11.05 -15.67
N THR A 147 9.37 -11.35 -16.71
CA THR A 147 9.46 -10.68 -18.01
C THR A 147 8.15 -9.96 -18.32
N LEU A 148 8.26 -8.67 -18.60
CA LEU A 148 7.12 -7.84 -18.99
C LEU A 148 7.46 -7.10 -20.27
N SER A 149 6.63 -7.32 -21.31
CA SER A 149 6.65 -6.57 -22.54
C SER A 149 5.27 -5.97 -22.78
N VAL A 150 5.23 -4.70 -23.14
CA VAL A 150 4.00 -3.95 -23.43
C VAL A 150 4.08 -3.47 -24.87
N ASP A 151 3.18 -3.99 -25.71
CA ASP A 151 3.07 -3.59 -27.11
C ASP A 151 2.11 -2.38 -27.20
N ASP A 152 2.68 -1.17 -27.20
CA ASP A 152 1.94 0.08 -27.31
C ASP A 152 2.76 1.05 -28.18
N ALA A 153 2.16 1.53 -29.26
CA ALA A 153 2.77 2.43 -30.21
C ALA A 153 3.21 3.80 -29.61
N ASP A 154 2.64 4.18 -28.47
CA ASP A 154 2.99 5.42 -27.77
C ASP A 154 4.29 5.27 -26.95
N LEU A 155 4.78 4.05 -26.76
CA LEU A 155 5.97 3.74 -26.00
C LEU A 155 7.16 3.50 -26.93
N GLN A 156 8.32 4.06 -26.60
CA GLN A 156 9.57 3.79 -27.34
C GLN A 156 10.37 2.63 -26.70
N MET A 157 10.09 2.33 -25.45
CA MET A 157 10.59 1.15 -24.73
C MET A 157 9.42 0.24 -24.41
N HIS A 158 9.48 -0.98 -24.92
CA HIS A 158 8.42 -1.98 -24.78
C HIS A 158 8.70 -3.03 -23.70
N SER A 159 9.91 -3.05 -23.15
CA SER A 159 10.34 -4.00 -22.14
C SER A 159 10.61 -3.32 -20.80
N ALA A 160 10.12 -3.94 -19.73
CA ALA A 160 10.41 -3.47 -18.37
C ALA A 160 11.91 -3.55 -18.03
N ALA A 161 12.64 -4.50 -18.62
CA ALA A 161 14.08 -4.60 -18.44
C ALA A 161 14.84 -3.44 -19.10
N GLU A 162 14.41 -3.02 -20.31
CA GLU A 162 14.99 -1.85 -21.00
C GLU A 162 14.72 -0.56 -20.22
N LEU A 163 13.46 -0.36 -19.77
CA LEU A 163 13.09 0.79 -18.95
C LEU A 163 13.90 0.85 -17.65
N LYS A 164 14.08 -0.31 -16.98
CA LYS A 164 14.89 -0.41 -15.76
C LYS A 164 16.33 0.03 -16.01
N ALA A 165 16.96 -0.45 -17.08
CA ALA A 165 18.34 -0.10 -17.43
C ALA A 165 18.51 1.40 -17.70
N GLU A 166 17.54 2.05 -18.38
CA GLU A 166 17.56 3.50 -18.62
C GLU A 166 17.38 4.30 -17.33
N LEU A 167 16.49 3.84 -16.42
CA LEU A 167 16.29 4.45 -15.11
C LEU A 167 17.52 4.32 -14.21
N GLU A 168 18.21 3.19 -14.22
CA GLU A 168 19.48 2.98 -13.49
C GLU A 168 20.56 3.96 -13.96
N GLN A 169 20.73 4.11 -15.28
CA GLN A 169 21.67 5.07 -15.84
C GLN A 169 21.37 6.52 -15.43
N GLY A 170 20.09 6.89 -15.34
CA GLY A 170 19.67 8.23 -14.92
C GLY A 170 19.73 8.46 -13.41
N ALA A 171 19.65 7.42 -12.60
CA ALA A 171 19.72 7.50 -11.13
C ALA A 171 21.17 7.70 -10.63
N GLU A 172 22.17 7.26 -11.38
CA GLU A 172 23.59 7.38 -11.04
C GLU A 172 24.16 8.75 -11.54
N ARG A 173 24.90 9.43 -10.65
CA ARG A 173 25.63 10.64 -11.04
C ARG A 173 26.95 10.23 -11.69
N SER A 174 27.10 10.58 -12.99
CA SER A 174 28.36 10.37 -13.71
C SER A 174 28.97 11.73 -14.13
N TRP A 175 30.30 11.81 -14.19
CA TRP A 175 31.01 12.93 -14.81
C TRP A 175 30.59 13.18 -16.26
N SER A 176 30.03 12.15 -16.91
CA SER A 176 29.46 12.24 -18.26
C SER A 176 28.21 13.17 -18.31
N ASP A 177 27.59 13.48 -17.17
CA ASP A 177 26.42 14.40 -17.12
C ASP A 177 26.82 15.86 -17.39
N LEU A 178 28.10 16.18 -17.23
CA LEU A 178 28.67 17.49 -17.57
C LEU A 178 28.95 17.63 -19.09
N ASN A 179 28.73 16.58 -19.88
CA ASN A 179 28.97 16.64 -21.33
C ASN A 179 27.82 17.39 -22.06
N PRO A 180 28.07 18.55 -22.66
CA PRO A 180 27.04 19.34 -23.35
C PRO A 180 26.41 18.61 -24.55
N MET A 181 27.06 17.58 -25.09
CA MET A 181 26.52 16.78 -26.19
C MET A 181 25.32 15.92 -25.78
N LYS A 182 25.10 15.67 -24.48
CA LYS A 182 23.89 14.96 -23.99
C LYS A 182 22.60 15.78 -24.22
N MET A 183 22.68 17.11 -24.38
CA MET A 183 21.53 17.94 -24.70
C MET A 183 20.86 17.56 -26.05
N PHE A 184 21.58 16.88 -26.93
CA PHE A 184 21.09 16.44 -28.25
C PHE A 184 20.59 14.97 -28.24
N ARG A 185 20.64 14.29 -27.10
CA ARG A 185 20.12 12.94 -27.00
C ARG A 185 18.58 12.96 -27.05
N THR A 186 18.03 12.26 -28.01
CA THR A 186 16.57 12.09 -28.14
C THR A 186 16.03 11.21 -27.03
N ARG A 187 14.85 11.59 -26.50
CA ARG A 187 14.09 10.73 -25.58
C ARG A 187 13.72 9.42 -26.27
N LYS A 188 13.84 8.33 -25.54
CA LYS A 188 13.30 7.03 -25.91
C LYS A 188 11.91 6.81 -25.31
#